data_321eaa2b3413f60b42160749be6811dd
#
_entry.id   321eaa2b3413f60b42160749be6811dd
#
_cell.length_a   1.000
_cell.length_b   1.000
_cell.length_c   1.000
_cell.angle_alpha   90.00
_cell.angle_beta   90.00
_cell.angle_gamma   90.00
#
_symmetry.space_group_name_H-M   'P 1'
#
loop_
_entity.id
_entity.type
_entity.pdbx_description
1 polymer ?
#
loop_
_entity_poly.entity_id
_entity_poly.type
_entity_poly.pdbx_seq_one_letter_code
_entity_poly.pdbx_strand_id
1 'polypeptide(L)'
;MIHKQSELHLHLKGIIKNAHDKLDHQPILLKLLGDVSIDEYANALAALLGVYEAVEKNIMIFLANQPDLFDYQSRLKTQALEKDLKELAKAPFISNIAFPIPKNVAELVGMIYVLEGSTMGGQFLSRKIGNKYPMCFFSGYGANTAQKWQEFWVFANSVCTVDQYDDVGEMAILLFGLIELHLQETTQHV
;
A
#
# COMPACT_ATOMS: atom_id res chain seq x y z
N MET A 1 25.37 -0.59 -8.11
CA MET A 1 24.85 -0.48 -9.50
C MET A 1 23.54 0.28 -9.43
N ILE A 2 23.42 1.39 -10.16
CA ILE A 2 22.15 2.12 -10.29
C ILE A 2 21.29 1.26 -11.22
N HIS A 3 20.30 0.55 -10.67
CA HIS A 3 19.37 -0.22 -11.51
C HIS A 3 18.58 0.78 -12.34
N LYS A 4 18.73 0.68 -13.68
CA LYS A 4 17.91 1.44 -14.64
C LYS A 4 16.44 1.07 -14.36
N GLN A 5 15.59 2.07 -14.14
CA GLN A 5 14.15 1.85 -13.98
C GLN A 5 13.60 1.20 -15.27
N SER A 6 12.72 0.22 -15.12
CA SER A 6 12.07 -0.43 -16.27
C SER A 6 11.11 0.53 -16.98
N GLU A 7 10.75 0.22 -18.23
CA GLU A 7 9.76 1.00 -18.99
C GLU A 7 8.41 1.05 -18.28
N LEU A 8 7.93 -0.08 -17.75
CA LEU A 8 6.72 -0.15 -16.94
C LEU A 8 6.79 0.81 -15.74
N HIS A 9 7.93 0.84 -15.02
CA HIS A 9 8.09 1.73 -13.87
C HIS A 9 8.03 3.20 -14.28
N LEU A 10 8.67 3.57 -15.37
CA LEU A 10 8.64 4.95 -15.89
C LEU A 10 7.23 5.35 -16.34
N HIS A 11 6.54 4.44 -17.04
CA HIS A 11 5.15 4.63 -17.46
C HIS A 11 4.23 4.87 -16.26
N LEU A 12 4.26 3.97 -15.26
CA LEU A 12 3.44 4.10 -14.05
C LEU A 12 3.71 5.41 -13.32
N LYS A 13 4.98 5.78 -13.09
CA LYS A 13 5.32 7.07 -12.45
C LYS A 13 4.71 8.27 -13.16
N GLY A 14 4.59 8.21 -14.50
CA GLY A 14 3.98 9.27 -15.27
C GLY A 14 2.48 9.39 -15.03
N ILE A 15 1.76 8.28 -15.14
CA ILE A 15 0.29 8.32 -15.15
C ILE A 15 -0.34 8.37 -13.75
N ILE A 16 0.29 7.76 -12.73
CA ILE A 16 -0.25 7.74 -11.36
C ILE A 16 0.03 9.02 -10.56
N LYS A 17 0.91 9.89 -11.04
CA LYS A 17 1.44 11.03 -10.26
C LYS A 17 0.33 11.83 -9.57
N ASN A 18 -0.72 12.20 -10.31
CA ASN A 18 -1.81 12.99 -9.77
C ASN A 18 -2.60 12.24 -8.68
N ALA A 19 -2.87 10.94 -8.87
CA ALA A 19 -3.59 10.13 -7.88
C ALA A 19 -2.74 9.93 -6.62
N HIS A 20 -1.45 9.67 -6.77
CA HIS A 20 -0.51 9.57 -5.66
C HIS A 20 -0.41 10.87 -4.87
N ASP A 21 -0.23 12.02 -5.57
CA ASP A 21 -0.15 13.34 -4.92
C ASP A 21 -1.42 13.66 -4.12
N LYS A 22 -2.61 13.32 -4.63
CA LYS A 22 -3.87 13.50 -3.89
C LYS A 22 -3.94 12.66 -2.62
N LEU A 23 -3.50 11.41 -2.68
CA LEU A 23 -3.47 10.54 -1.52
C LEU A 23 -2.50 11.05 -0.46
N ASP A 24 -1.29 11.46 -0.84
CA ASP A 24 -0.29 12.01 0.08
C ASP A 24 -0.76 13.27 0.79
N HIS A 25 -1.69 14.01 0.18
CA HIS A 25 -2.27 15.23 0.77
C HIS A 25 -3.51 14.96 1.64
N GLN A 26 -3.89 13.70 1.87
CA GLN A 26 -4.98 13.41 2.81
C GLN A 26 -4.62 13.87 4.23
N PRO A 27 -5.52 14.59 4.92
CA PRO A 27 -5.22 15.17 6.24
C PRO A 27 -4.69 14.17 7.25
N ILE A 28 -5.23 12.96 7.26
CA ILE A 28 -4.82 11.88 8.17
C ILE A 28 -3.38 11.42 7.93
N LEU A 29 -2.91 11.43 6.67
CA LEU A 29 -1.53 11.07 6.31
C LEU A 29 -0.58 12.25 6.53
N LEU A 30 -1.01 13.49 6.23
CA LEU A 30 -0.20 14.68 6.46
C LEU A 30 0.15 14.87 7.94
N LYS A 31 -0.74 14.50 8.86
CA LYS A 31 -0.47 14.53 10.31
C LYS A 31 0.73 13.67 10.71
N LEU A 32 0.94 12.55 10.03
CA LEU A 32 2.10 11.68 10.27
C LEU A 32 3.44 12.35 9.94
N LEU A 33 3.42 13.40 9.13
CA LEU A 33 4.60 14.18 8.75
C LEU A 33 4.96 15.27 9.76
N GLY A 34 4.08 15.56 10.73
CA GLY A 34 4.26 16.57 11.77
C GLY A 34 4.62 16.01 13.15
N ASP A 35 4.30 16.77 14.18
CA ASP A 35 4.31 16.28 15.57
C ASP A 35 2.99 15.57 15.86
N VAL A 36 2.92 14.31 15.42
CA VAL A 36 1.72 13.48 15.52
C VAL A 36 1.47 13.06 16.97
N SER A 37 0.23 13.22 17.44
CA SER A 37 -0.21 12.67 18.73
C SER A 37 -0.46 11.16 18.62
N ILE A 38 -0.54 10.48 19.78
CA ILE A 38 -0.81 9.03 19.83
C ILE A 38 -2.18 8.69 19.20
N ASP A 39 -3.19 9.53 19.42
CA ASP A 39 -4.53 9.31 18.87
C ASP A 39 -4.57 9.50 17.36
N GLU A 40 -3.91 10.53 16.84
CA GLU A 40 -3.79 10.76 15.40
C GLU A 40 -3.03 9.62 14.71
N TYR A 41 -1.95 9.14 15.35
CA TYR A 41 -1.19 8.00 14.87
C TYR A 41 -2.05 6.72 14.85
N ALA A 42 -2.73 6.42 15.96
CA ALA A 42 -3.61 5.27 16.06
C ALA A 42 -4.79 5.32 15.06
N ASN A 43 -5.37 6.51 14.83
CA ASN A 43 -6.42 6.72 13.85
C ASN A 43 -5.91 6.45 12.42
N ALA A 44 -4.71 6.91 12.08
CA ALA A 44 -4.11 6.64 10.78
C ALA A 44 -3.87 5.13 10.56
N LEU A 45 -3.36 4.41 11.55
CA LEU A 45 -3.18 2.96 11.45
C LEU A 45 -4.51 2.22 11.36
N ALA A 46 -5.55 2.66 12.11
CA ALA A 46 -6.88 2.05 12.05
C ALA A 46 -7.52 2.19 10.66
N ALA A 47 -7.35 3.35 10.02
CA ALA A 47 -7.80 3.58 8.65
C ALA A 47 -7.01 2.72 7.65
N LEU A 48 -5.68 2.65 7.79
CA LEU A 48 -4.84 1.83 6.92
C LEU A 48 -5.15 0.33 7.07
N LEU A 49 -5.48 -0.16 8.27
CA LEU A 49 -5.84 -1.57 8.46
C LEU A 49 -7.03 -1.96 7.58
N GLY A 50 -8.09 -1.15 7.53
CA GLY A 50 -9.26 -1.43 6.68
C GLY A 50 -8.91 -1.55 5.20
N VAL A 51 -7.98 -0.71 4.70
CA VAL A 51 -7.47 -0.80 3.32
C VAL A 51 -6.69 -2.09 3.11
N TYR A 52 -5.68 -2.35 3.94
CA TYR A 52 -4.78 -3.50 3.77
C TYR A 52 -5.52 -4.82 3.89
N GLU A 53 -6.39 -4.97 4.90
CA GLU A 53 -7.20 -6.18 5.10
C GLU A 53 -8.04 -6.49 3.85
N ALA A 54 -8.74 -5.51 3.29
CA ALA A 54 -9.58 -5.72 2.13
C ALA A 54 -8.78 -5.99 0.85
N VAL A 55 -7.73 -5.20 0.58
CA VAL A 55 -6.94 -5.31 -0.65
C VAL A 55 -6.08 -6.57 -0.64
N GLU A 56 -5.40 -6.89 0.47
CA GLU A 56 -4.59 -8.11 0.60
C GLU A 56 -5.45 -9.37 0.48
N LYS A 57 -6.65 -9.38 1.09
CA LYS A 57 -7.63 -10.46 0.91
C LYS A 57 -7.98 -10.66 -0.57
N ASN A 58 -8.23 -9.57 -1.32
CA ASN A 58 -8.61 -9.65 -2.73
C ASN A 58 -7.45 -10.11 -3.62
N ILE A 59 -6.22 -9.69 -3.34
CA ILE A 59 -5.00 -10.21 -3.97
C ILE A 59 -4.88 -11.72 -3.71
N MET A 60 -5.06 -12.17 -2.47
CA MET A 60 -4.96 -13.59 -2.12
C MET A 60 -6.07 -14.43 -2.76
N ILE A 61 -7.29 -13.90 -2.91
CA ILE A 61 -8.38 -14.58 -3.65
C ILE A 61 -7.96 -14.84 -5.11
N PHE A 62 -7.35 -13.86 -5.77
CA PHE A 62 -6.86 -14.01 -7.15
C PHE A 62 -5.75 -15.07 -7.21
N LEU A 63 -4.76 -14.96 -6.33
CA LEU A 63 -3.59 -15.84 -6.30
C LEU A 63 -3.93 -17.29 -5.89
N ALA A 64 -5.06 -17.52 -5.19
CA ALA A 64 -5.49 -18.88 -4.85
C ALA A 64 -5.68 -19.79 -6.07
N ASN A 65 -5.98 -19.21 -7.24
CA ASN A 65 -6.09 -19.93 -8.50
C ASN A 65 -4.76 -20.03 -9.27
N GLN A 66 -3.71 -19.35 -8.83
CA GLN A 66 -2.38 -19.26 -9.45
C GLN A 66 -1.29 -19.16 -8.36
N PRO A 67 -1.14 -20.20 -7.51
CA PRO A 67 -0.31 -20.09 -6.30
C PRO A 67 1.18 -19.86 -6.57
N ASP A 68 1.67 -20.29 -7.73
CA ASP A 68 3.07 -20.15 -8.12
C ASP A 68 3.37 -18.81 -8.85
N LEU A 69 2.35 -17.97 -9.07
CA LEU A 69 2.51 -16.74 -9.83
C LEU A 69 3.36 -15.71 -9.07
N PHE A 70 3.07 -15.49 -7.80
CA PHE A 70 3.80 -14.55 -6.96
C PHE A 70 3.62 -14.85 -5.47
N ASP A 71 4.70 -14.90 -4.70
CA ASP A 71 4.64 -15.06 -3.24
C ASP A 71 4.21 -13.75 -2.56
N TYR A 72 2.90 -13.51 -2.55
CA TYR A 72 2.34 -12.38 -1.81
C TYR A 72 2.13 -12.69 -0.32
N GLN A 73 2.03 -13.97 0.06
CA GLN A 73 1.86 -14.38 1.45
C GLN A 73 2.98 -13.83 2.36
N SER A 74 4.23 -13.83 1.88
CA SER A 74 5.38 -13.27 2.61
C SER A 74 5.40 -11.73 2.66
N ARG A 75 4.40 -11.07 2.05
CA ARG A 75 4.31 -9.62 1.90
C ARG A 75 3.14 -8.99 2.66
N LEU A 76 2.29 -9.83 3.28
CA LEU A 76 1.14 -9.37 4.04
C LEU A 76 1.55 -8.43 5.17
N LYS A 77 0.87 -7.30 5.28
CA LYS A 77 1.13 -6.25 6.28
C LYS A 77 -0.02 -6.09 7.28
N THR A 78 -1.17 -6.70 7.01
CA THR A 78 -2.34 -6.70 7.91
C THR A 78 -1.94 -7.09 9.33
N GLN A 79 -1.16 -8.16 9.52
CA GLN A 79 -0.72 -8.60 10.84
C GLN A 79 0.17 -7.57 11.57
N ALA A 80 0.99 -6.81 10.83
CA ALA A 80 1.80 -5.75 11.41
C ALA A 80 0.94 -4.58 11.90
N LEU A 81 -0.09 -4.20 11.13
CA LEU A 81 -1.09 -3.19 11.52
C LEU A 81 -1.89 -3.63 12.74
N GLU A 82 -2.39 -4.87 12.76
CA GLU A 82 -3.11 -5.45 13.90
C GLU A 82 -2.26 -5.42 15.17
N LYS A 83 -0.98 -5.77 15.06
CA LYS A 83 -0.05 -5.75 16.19
C LYS A 83 0.12 -4.35 16.73
N ASP A 84 0.39 -3.36 15.86
CA ASP A 84 0.58 -1.97 16.26
C ASP A 84 -0.70 -1.41 16.94
N LEU A 85 -1.88 -1.67 16.35
CA LEU A 85 -3.16 -1.23 16.91
C LEU A 85 -3.51 -1.88 18.23
N LYS A 86 -3.14 -3.15 18.42
CA LYS A 86 -3.30 -3.84 19.70
C LYS A 86 -2.49 -3.18 20.81
N GLU A 87 -1.25 -2.78 20.52
CA GLU A 87 -0.40 -2.06 21.48
C GLU A 87 -0.95 -0.66 21.81
N LEU A 88 -1.64 -0.03 20.85
CA LEU A 88 -2.29 1.27 20.99
C LEU A 88 -3.71 1.19 21.58
N ALA A 89 -4.22 -0.01 21.86
CA ALA A 89 -5.60 -0.27 22.31
C ALA A 89 -6.65 0.41 21.40
N LYS A 90 -6.41 0.46 20.10
CA LYS A 90 -7.27 1.09 19.11
C LYS A 90 -7.97 0.03 18.25
N ALA A 91 -9.30 0.17 18.10
CA ALA A 91 -10.09 -0.64 17.20
C ALA A 91 -9.87 -0.26 15.73
N PRO A 92 -9.97 -1.21 14.78
CA PRO A 92 -9.93 -0.91 13.35
C PRO A 92 -11.10 0.00 12.94
N PHE A 93 -10.89 0.78 11.89
CA PHE A 93 -11.97 1.52 11.22
C PHE A 93 -12.59 0.64 10.13
N ILE A 94 -13.90 0.49 10.16
CA ILE A 94 -14.67 -0.26 9.16
C ILE A 94 -15.30 0.75 8.20
N SER A 95 -14.94 0.67 6.91
CA SER A 95 -15.49 1.48 5.83
C SER A 95 -16.48 0.67 4.98
N ASN A 96 -17.36 1.39 4.29
CA ASN A 96 -18.25 0.81 3.29
C ASN A 96 -17.64 0.77 1.88
N ILE A 97 -16.39 1.22 1.72
CA ILE A 97 -15.71 1.21 0.42
C ILE A 97 -15.37 -0.23 0.02
N ALA A 98 -15.91 -0.63 -1.14
CA ALA A 98 -15.60 -1.92 -1.73
C ALA A 98 -14.34 -1.83 -2.59
N PHE A 99 -13.31 -2.60 -2.27
CA PHE A 99 -12.11 -2.73 -3.07
C PHE A 99 -12.26 -3.85 -4.11
N PRO A 100 -11.73 -3.69 -5.33
CA PRO A 100 -11.89 -4.68 -6.39
C PRO A 100 -11.08 -5.96 -6.13
N ILE A 101 -11.56 -7.09 -6.66
CA ILE A 101 -10.76 -8.29 -6.87
C ILE A 101 -10.12 -8.15 -8.26
N PRO A 102 -8.80 -8.33 -8.44
CA PRO A 102 -8.18 -8.23 -9.76
C PRO A 102 -8.71 -9.33 -10.69
N LYS A 103 -8.98 -8.99 -11.96
CA LYS A 103 -9.54 -9.90 -12.96
C LYS A 103 -8.46 -10.56 -13.81
N ASN A 104 -7.29 -9.94 -13.89
CA ASN A 104 -6.15 -10.40 -14.66
C ASN A 104 -4.83 -10.01 -13.96
N VAL A 105 -3.71 -10.47 -14.53
CA VAL A 105 -2.38 -10.26 -13.94
C VAL A 105 -1.97 -8.78 -14.00
N ALA A 106 -2.37 -8.01 -14.99
CA ALA A 106 -2.06 -6.58 -15.06
C ALA A 106 -2.74 -5.81 -13.92
N GLU A 107 -4.02 -6.07 -13.66
CA GLU A 107 -4.73 -5.51 -12.52
C GLU A 107 -4.10 -5.94 -11.18
N LEU A 108 -3.68 -7.22 -11.05
CA LEU A 108 -2.95 -7.69 -9.87
C LEU A 108 -1.67 -6.89 -9.64
N VAL A 109 -0.86 -6.69 -10.69
CA VAL A 109 0.38 -5.91 -10.61
C VAL A 109 0.10 -4.47 -10.18
N GLY A 110 -0.96 -3.84 -10.71
CA GLY A 110 -1.39 -2.49 -10.31
C GLY A 110 -1.74 -2.40 -8.82
N MET A 111 -2.46 -3.38 -8.29
CA MET A 111 -2.80 -3.43 -6.85
C MET A 111 -1.56 -3.62 -5.98
N ILE A 112 -0.70 -4.58 -6.32
CA ILE A 112 0.54 -4.84 -5.58
C ILE A 112 1.47 -3.62 -5.63
N TYR A 113 1.57 -2.94 -6.77
CA TYR A 113 2.36 -1.73 -6.93
C TYR A 113 2.00 -0.66 -5.88
N VAL A 114 0.71 -0.40 -5.67
CA VAL A 114 0.24 0.59 -4.70
C VAL A 114 0.65 0.20 -3.28
N LEU A 115 0.42 -1.06 -2.88
CA LEU A 115 0.73 -1.53 -1.52
C LEU A 115 2.24 -1.65 -1.27
N GLU A 116 3.01 -2.12 -2.23
CA GLU A 116 4.47 -2.20 -2.10
C GLU A 116 5.15 -0.82 -2.16
N GLY A 117 4.63 0.08 -3.01
CA GLY A 117 5.10 1.47 -3.08
C GLY A 117 4.94 2.21 -1.76
N SER A 118 3.82 2.01 -1.06
CA SER A 118 3.58 2.62 0.25
C SER A 118 4.60 2.18 1.31
N THR A 119 5.16 0.96 1.20
CA THR A 119 6.19 0.46 2.10
C THR A 119 7.48 1.29 2.03
N MET A 120 7.81 1.80 0.84
CA MET A 120 8.96 2.70 0.66
C MET A 120 8.73 4.03 1.37
N GLY A 121 7.52 4.61 1.26
CA GLY A 121 7.12 5.81 1.99
C GLY A 121 7.08 5.57 3.51
N GLY A 122 6.59 4.42 3.93
CA GLY A 122 6.53 4.00 5.34
C GLY A 122 7.88 4.03 6.04
N GLN A 123 8.96 3.61 5.37
CA GLN A 123 10.31 3.70 5.94
C GLN A 123 10.77 5.14 6.22
N PHE A 124 10.30 6.11 5.42
CA PHE A 124 10.57 7.51 5.71
C PHE A 124 9.84 7.95 6.98
N LEU A 125 8.56 7.59 7.13
CA LEU A 125 7.76 7.87 8.32
C LEU A 125 8.35 7.19 9.56
N SER A 126 8.75 5.93 9.46
CA SER A 126 9.39 5.19 10.56
C SER A 126 10.63 5.91 11.10
N ARG A 127 11.49 6.41 10.22
CA ARG A 127 12.67 7.19 10.62
C ARG A 127 12.31 8.53 11.25
N LYS A 128 11.27 9.19 10.76
CA LYS A 128 10.83 10.51 11.24
C LYS A 128 10.15 10.43 12.60
N ILE A 129 9.26 9.46 12.80
CA ILE A 129 8.52 9.25 14.06
C ILE A 129 9.45 8.59 15.11
N GLY A 130 10.42 7.79 14.66
CA GLY A 130 11.36 7.09 15.53
C GLY A 130 10.67 6.06 16.41
N ASN A 131 11.17 5.91 17.66
CA ASN A 131 10.63 4.93 18.61
C ASN A 131 9.50 5.50 19.49
N LYS A 132 8.82 6.56 19.03
CA LYS A 132 7.76 7.21 19.82
C LYS A 132 6.52 6.30 19.96
N TYR A 133 6.24 5.49 18.95
CA TYR A 133 5.06 4.61 18.85
C TYR A 133 5.41 3.22 18.32
N PRO A 134 4.50 2.22 18.43
CA PRO A 134 4.66 0.93 17.73
C PRO A 134 4.83 1.15 16.23
N MET A 135 5.76 0.43 15.59
CA MET A 135 6.22 0.72 14.23
C MET A 135 6.34 -0.51 13.36
N CYS A 136 5.67 -1.61 13.70
CA CYS A 136 5.75 -2.85 12.91
C CYS A 136 5.36 -2.60 11.45
N PHE A 137 4.27 -1.89 11.23
CA PHE A 137 3.78 -1.59 9.88
C PHE A 137 4.74 -0.67 9.09
N PHE A 138 5.09 0.49 9.63
CA PHE A 138 5.94 1.45 8.90
C PHE A 138 7.39 0.99 8.77
N SER A 139 7.84 0.03 9.59
CA SER A 139 9.14 -0.61 9.41
C SER A 139 9.20 -1.47 8.14
N GLY A 140 8.06 -1.83 7.58
CA GLY A 140 7.96 -2.63 6.37
C GLY A 140 8.67 -3.98 6.52
N TYR A 141 9.56 -4.27 5.58
CA TYR A 141 10.40 -5.49 5.63
C TYR A 141 11.77 -5.23 6.28
N GLY A 142 11.92 -4.13 7.04
CA GLY A 142 13.19 -3.75 7.64
C GLY A 142 14.28 -3.56 6.59
N ALA A 143 15.44 -4.21 6.79
CA ALA A 143 16.57 -4.14 5.86
C ALA A 143 16.26 -4.72 4.47
N ASN A 144 15.25 -5.58 4.35
CA ASN A 144 14.89 -6.26 3.10
C ASN A 144 13.93 -5.45 2.22
N THR A 145 13.48 -4.26 2.65
CA THR A 145 12.48 -3.47 1.92
C THR A 145 12.91 -3.15 0.49
N ALA A 146 14.16 -2.74 0.28
CA ALA A 146 14.68 -2.46 -1.06
C ALA A 146 14.75 -3.71 -1.93
N GLN A 147 15.13 -4.86 -1.35
CA GLN A 147 15.15 -6.14 -2.04
C GLN A 147 13.74 -6.58 -2.44
N LYS A 148 12.75 -6.51 -1.52
CA LYS A 148 11.36 -6.84 -1.80
C LYS A 148 10.76 -5.96 -2.91
N TRP A 149 11.10 -4.68 -2.93
CA TRP A 149 10.71 -3.78 -4.01
C TRP A 149 11.32 -4.18 -5.36
N GLN A 150 12.59 -4.60 -5.40
CA GLN A 150 13.22 -5.11 -6.61
C GLN A 150 12.60 -6.43 -7.09
N GLU A 151 12.33 -7.36 -6.19
CA GLU A 151 11.64 -8.63 -6.49
C GLU A 151 10.26 -8.38 -7.12
N PHE A 152 9.50 -7.40 -6.60
CA PHE A 152 8.25 -6.98 -7.22
C PHE A 152 8.46 -6.50 -8.66
N TRP A 153 9.47 -5.65 -8.93
CA TRP A 153 9.73 -5.18 -10.29
C TRP A 153 10.20 -6.29 -11.24
N VAL A 154 10.97 -7.25 -10.75
CA VAL A 154 11.34 -8.45 -11.53
C VAL A 154 10.07 -9.21 -11.92
N PHE A 155 9.18 -9.45 -10.98
CA PHE A 155 7.89 -10.09 -11.25
C PHE A 155 7.06 -9.28 -12.24
N ALA A 156 6.78 -8.01 -11.97
CA ALA A 156 5.93 -7.16 -12.81
C ALA A 156 6.42 -7.10 -14.27
N ASN A 157 7.74 -6.95 -14.48
CA ASN A 157 8.32 -6.94 -15.83
C ASN A 157 8.34 -8.31 -16.51
N SER A 158 8.23 -9.41 -15.76
CA SER A 158 8.18 -10.75 -16.35
C SER A 158 6.78 -11.15 -16.82
N VAL A 159 5.73 -10.52 -16.27
CA VAL A 159 4.34 -10.91 -16.53
C VAL A 159 3.52 -9.88 -17.31
N CYS A 160 3.98 -8.63 -17.39
CA CYS A 160 3.29 -7.55 -18.11
C CYS A 160 4.03 -7.19 -19.38
N THR A 161 3.32 -7.17 -20.50
CA THR A 161 3.79 -6.68 -21.81
C THR A 161 3.43 -5.20 -21.97
N VAL A 162 4.04 -4.51 -22.93
CA VAL A 162 3.87 -3.05 -23.14
C VAL A 162 2.41 -2.65 -23.37
N ASP A 163 1.65 -3.48 -24.05
CA ASP A 163 0.22 -3.29 -24.31
C ASP A 163 -0.67 -3.39 -23.05
N GLN A 164 -0.14 -3.92 -21.94
CA GLN A 164 -0.82 -4.04 -20.65
C GLN A 164 -0.44 -2.92 -19.66
N TYR A 165 0.47 -2.04 -20.00
CA TYR A 165 0.95 -1.00 -19.07
C TYR A 165 -0.16 -0.03 -18.63
N ASP A 166 -1.08 0.29 -19.54
CA ASP A 166 -2.23 1.13 -19.23
C ASP A 166 -3.17 0.43 -18.25
N ASP A 167 -3.45 -0.86 -18.42
CA ASP A 167 -4.28 -1.64 -17.49
C ASP A 167 -3.70 -1.68 -16.07
N VAL A 168 -2.36 -1.85 -15.97
CA VAL A 168 -1.65 -1.78 -14.68
C VAL A 168 -1.85 -0.41 -14.02
N GLY A 169 -1.70 0.65 -14.81
CA GLY A 169 -1.83 2.01 -14.35
C GLY A 169 -3.25 2.40 -13.97
N GLU A 170 -4.24 1.99 -14.76
CA GLU A 170 -5.66 2.24 -14.47
C GLU A 170 -6.08 1.61 -13.15
N MET A 171 -5.65 0.35 -12.90
CA MET A 171 -5.91 -0.29 -11.60
C MET A 171 -5.21 0.43 -10.45
N ALA A 172 -3.96 0.87 -10.62
CA ALA A 172 -3.26 1.62 -9.60
C ALA A 172 -3.96 2.96 -9.30
N ILE A 173 -4.40 3.70 -10.32
CA ILE A 173 -5.16 4.96 -10.19
C ILE A 173 -6.49 4.71 -9.48
N LEU A 174 -7.23 3.66 -9.86
CA LEU A 174 -8.48 3.27 -9.22
C LEU A 174 -8.24 2.99 -7.74
N LEU A 175 -7.22 2.20 -7.41
CA LEU A 175 -6.92 1.84 -6.02
C LEU A 175 -6.52 3.06 -5.19
N PHE A 176 -5.69 3.97 -5.70
CA PHE A 176 -5.38 5.24 -5.04
C PHE A 176 -6.65 6.05 -4.74
N GLY A 177 -7.58 6.14 -5.70
CA GLY A 177 -8.85 6.86 -5.51
C GLY A 177 -9.75 6.21 -4.45
N LEU A 178 -9.84 4.88 -4.41
CA LEU A 178 -10.61 4.16 -3.39
C LEU A 178 -9.99 4.30 -1.99
N ILE A 179 -8.67 4.27 -1.89
CA ILE A 179 -7.97 4.54 -0.63
C ILE A 179 -8.23 5.99 -0.18
N GLU A 180 -8.16 6.95 -1.10
CA GLU A 180 -8.50 8.36 -0.79
C GLU A 180 -9.90 8.48 -0.20
N LEU A 181 -10.92 7.89 -0.83
CA LEU A 181 -12.30 7.90 -0.34
C LEU A 181 -12.41 7.25 1.05
N HIS A 182 -11.76 6.11 1.26
CA HIS A 182 -11.75 5.44 2.55
C HIS A 182 -11.14 6.30 3.66
N LEU A 183 -10.03 7.00 3.39
CA LEU A 183 -9.40 7.89 4.35
C LEU A 183 -10.25 9.12 4.65
N GLN A 184 -11.02 9.63 3.67
CA GLN A 184 -11.96 10.72 3.86
C GLN A 184 -13.12 10.31 4.77
N GLU A 185 -13.72 9.12 4.57
CA GLU A 185 -14.75 8.58 5.48
C GLU A 185 -14.23 8.48 6.91
N THR A 186 -13.00 7.96 7.08
CA THR A 186 -12.38 7.84 8.41
C THR A 186 -12.28 9.20 9.11
N THR A 187 -11.91 10.24 8.37
CA THR A 187 -11.72 11.60 8.92
C THR A 187 -13.05 12.24 9.40
N GLN A 188 -14.19 11.82 8.85
CA GLN A 188 -15.51 12.32 9.25
C GLN A 188 -16.04 11.68 10.54
N HIS A 189 -15.47 10.55 10.95
CA HIS A 189 -15.90 9.75 12.12
C HIS A 189 -14.94 9.83 13.31
N VAL A 190 -13.87 10.61 13.21
CA VAL A 190 -12.84 10.87 14.24
C VAL A 190 -12.89 12.32 14.69
#